data_9b9ef1d22ce5838f36625a0ccedf753f
#
_entry.id   9b9ef1d22ce5838f36625a0ccedf753f
#
_cell.length_a   1.000
_cell.length_b   1.000
_cell.length_c   1.000
_cell.angle_alpha   90.00
_cell.angle_beta   90.00
_cell.angle_gamma   90.00
#
_symmetry.space_group_name_H-M   'P 1'
#
loop_
_entity.id
_entity.type
_entity.pdbx_description
1 polymer ?
#
loop_
_entity_poly.entity_id
_entity_poly.type
_entity_poly.pdbx_seq_one_letter_code
_entity_poly.pdbx_strand_id
1 'polypeptide(L)'
;LVGEATYSSAIINAVELMPIFEFDENMNARTVNGKRLLEYWGYNSVNFFSPNTSYASKPEHNCEGTELKELIRELHENGIEVILDVVFNHTAEGNELGKTFCFKGFDNKVYYMLTPEGNYYNFSGCGNTLNCNHPIVRQMILECLRYWTINYRVDGFRFDLASILGRHEDGSPLNNPPLLELLAYDPVLRNVKLIAEAWDAGGLYQVGSFPASRRWAEWNGRYRDCLRSFLKGDFWNAWDAAWSISGSGDLYGGFYSDHNDNYAGYNSCVNFLTCHDGFTMYDLYSYNEKHNEANGWNNTDGSNDNRSWNCGEEGDSTNPEVLSLRFRMIRNACAVLMSSRGTPMFLAGDEFGNTKHGNNNTYCQDNETSWINWKLLEKNHDLFEFFKFMIRF
;
A
#
# COMPACT_ATOMS: atom_id res chain seq x y z
N LEU A 1 -13.39 -1.81 14.48
CA LEU A 1 -12.18 -0.95 14.56
C LEU A 1 -12.41 0.31 15.40
N VAL A 2 -13.62 0.73 15.67
CA VAL A 2 -13.99 1.91 16.50
C VAL A 2 -14.62 1.46 17.82
N GLY A 3 -14.20 0.32 18.34
CA GLY A 3 -14.61 -0.17 19.64
C GLY A 3 -13.85 0.54 20.76
N GLU A 4 -14.53 1.49 21.41
CA GLU A 4 -14.14 2.22 22.60
C GLU A 4 -13.08 3.32 22.47
N ALA A 5 -13.38 4.43 23.10
CA ALA A 5 -12.72 5.73 23.34
C ALA A 5 -11.17 5.86 23.31
N THR A 6 -10.42 4.84 22.93
CA THR A 6 -8.96 4.85 22.89
C THR A 6 -8.38 5.45 21.61
N TYR A 7 -9.11 5.40 20.49
CA TYR A 7 -8.66 6.00 19.23
C TYR A 7 -9.07 7.46 19.06
N SER A 8 -10.10 7.95 19.74
CA SER A 8 -10.52 9.37 19.65
C SER A 8 -9.49 10.36 20.26
N SER A 9 -8.49 9.87 20.97
CA SER A 9 -7.34 10.65 21.42
C SER A 9 -6.05 10.33 20.64
N ALA A 10 -6.08 9.35 19.74
CA ALA A 10 -4.99 9.09 18.82
C ALA A 10 -5.12 10.07 17.65
N ILE A 11 -4.02 10.53 17.16
CA ILE A 11 -3.91 11.73 16.34
C ILE A 11 -3.60 11.34 14.92
N ILE A 12 -3.88 10.07 14.53
CA ILE A 12 -3.98 9.74 13.13
C ILE A 12 -5.18 10.48 12.55
N ASN A 13 -5.00 11.04 11.36
CA ASN A 13 -6.03 11.81 10.66
C ASN A 13 -6.51 11.13 9.40
N ALA A 14 -5.93 10.00 9.01
CA ALA A 14 -6.38 9.20 7.88
C ALA A 14 -6.10 7.72 8.10
N VAL A 15 -6.94 6.87 7.54
CA VAL A 15 -6.69 5.44 7.36
C VAL A 15 -6.65 5.12 5.87
N GLU A 16 -5.68 4.34 5.44
CA GLU A 16 -5.62 3.77 4.10
C GLU A 16 -6.03 2.31 4.20
N LEU A 17 -7.17 1.99 3.58
CA LEU A 17 -7.70 0.64 3.55
C LEU A 17 -7.12 -0.11 2.38
N MET A 18 -6.61 -1.32 2.61
CA MET A 18 -6.26 -2.26 1.56
C MET A 18 -7.44 -2.48 0.61
N PRO A 19 -7.24 -3.04 -0.61
CA PRO A 19 -8.30 -3.08 -1.61
C PRO A 19 -9.60 -3.67 -1.08
N ILE A 20 -10.68 -2.90 -1.20
CA ILE A 20 -12.02 -3.29 -0.72
C ILE A 20 -12.97 -3.63 -1.87
N PHE A 21 -12.52 -3.50 -3.12
CA PHE A 21 -13.34 -3.85 -4.28
C PHE A 21 -13.59 -5.35 -4.32
N GLU A 22 -14.68 -5.79 -4.98
CA GLU A 22 -14.93 -7.20 -5.21
C GLU A 22 -13.76 -7.85 -5.96
N PHE A 23 -13.20 -8.93 -5.40
CA PHE A 23 -12.02 -9.63 -5.93
C PHE A 23 -12.24 -11.15 -5.94
N ASP A 24 -11.36 -11.89 -6.63
CA ASP A 24 -11.43 -13.36 -6.68
C ASP A 24 -10.60 -13.99 -5.56
N GLU A 25 -11.23 -14.34 -4.46
CA GLU A 25 -10.59 -15.03 -3.32
C GLU A 25 -10.02 -16.40 -3.72
N ASN A 26 -10.53 -16.99 -4.79
CA ASN A 26 -10.10 -18.30 -5.27
C ASN A 26 -8.98 -18.25 -6.30
N MET A 27 -8.52 -17.07 -6.68
CA MET A 27 -7.30 -16.93 -7.48
C MET A 27 -6.14 -17.54 -6.69
N ASN A 28 -5.34 -18.41 -7.30
CA ASN A 28 -4.24 -19.09 -6.60
C ASN A 28 -4.63 -19.91 -5.34
N ALA A 29 -5.92 -20.26 -5.17
CA ALA A 29 -6.37 -21.09 -4.05
C ALA A 29 -5.62 -22.43 -4.02
N ARG A 30 -5.09 -22.79 -2.85
CA ARG A 30 -4.31 -24.02 -2.66
C ARG A 30 -4.43 -24.54 -1.25
N THR A 31 -4.01 -25.78 -1.04
CA THR A 31 -3.98 -26.39 0.30
C THR A 31 -2.54 -26.58 0.74
N VAL A 32 -2.22 -26.03 1.91
CA VAL A 32 -0.90 -26.14 2.55
C VAL A 32 -1.11 -26.69 3.94
N ASN A 33 -0.45 -27.82 4.28
CA ASN A 33 -0.57 -28.48 5.58
C ASN A 33 -2.04 -28.71 6.02
N GLY A 34 -2.92 -29.08 5.07
CA GLY A 34 -4.35 -29.33 5.32
C GLY A 34 -5.21 -28.06 5.46
N LYS A 35 -4.65 -26.87 5.40
CA LYS A 35 -5.38 -25.60 5.40
C LYS A 35 -5.54 -25.09 3.97
N ARG A 36 -6.76 -24.71 3.57
CA ARG A 36 -7.03 -24.04 2.32
C ARG A 36 -6.66 -22.56 2.46
N LEU A 37 -5.77 -22.08 1.60
CA LEU A 37 -5.38 -20.69 1.50
C LEU A 37 -6.15 -20.03 0.34
N LEU A 38 -6.65 -18.83 0.60
CA LEU A 38 -7.37 -17.99 -0.35
C LEU A 38 -6.69 -16.62 -0.41
N GLU A 39 -6.93 -15.89 -1.49
CA GLU A 39 -6.53 -14.49 -1.56
C GLU A 39 -7.23 -13.70 -0.45
N TYR A 40 -6.48 -12.82 0.20
CA TYR A 40 -6.95 -12.07 1.36
C TYR A 40 -6.74 -10.55 1.21
N TRP A 41 -5.68 -10.13 0.53
CA TRP A 41 -5.37 -8.70 0.39
C TRP A 41 -6.24 -7.95 -0.62
N GLY A 42 -6.82 -8.66 -1.62
CA GLY A 42 -7.73 -8.06 -2.58
C GLY A 42 -7.08 -7.43 -3.82
N TYR A 43 -5.77 -7.64 -4.07
CA TYR A 43 -5.07 -7.10 -5.26
C TYR A 43 -5.36 -7.91 -6.53
N ASN A 44 -6.63 -8.28 -6.77
CA ASN A 44 -7.07 -9.01 -7.96
C ASN A 44 -8.55 -8.72 -8.24
N SER A 45 -8.85 -7.46 -8.57
CA SER A 45 -10.21 -6.94 -8.72
C SER A 45 -10.99 -7.66 -9.82
N VAL A 46 -12.26 -7.95 -9.52
CA VAL A 46 -13.28 -8.47 -10.44
C VAL A 46 -14.30 -7.39 -10.79
N ASN A 47 -14.72 -6.59 -9.80
CA ASN A 47 -15.67 -5.50 -9.98
C ASN A 47 -15.19 -4.24 -9.25
N PHE A 48 -15.12 -3.14 -9.98
CA PHE A 48 -14.59 -1.87 -9.51
C PHE A 48 -15.64 -0.97 -8.82
N PHE A 49 -16.93 -1.32 -8.89
CA PHE A 49 -18.05 -0.48 -8.42
C PHE A 49 -18.79 -1.07 -7.23
N SER A 50 -18.31 -2.14 -6.64
CA SER A 50 -18.88 -2.75 -5.43
C SER A 50 -17.82 -3.14 -4.44
N PRO A 51 -18.07 -2.99 -3.12
CA PRO A 51 -17.19 -3.55 -2.11
C PRO A 51 -17.27 -5.08 -2.11
N ASN A 52 -16.23 -5.74 -1.62
CA ASN A 52 -16.20 -7.18 -1.50
C ASN A 52 -17.25 -7.66 -0.48
N THR A 53 -18.08 -8.59 -0.93
CA THR A 53 -19.20 -9.13 -0.16
C THR A 53 -18.74 -9.85 1.11
N SER A 54 -17.55 -10.47 1.10
CA SER A 54 -17.03 -11.24 2.24
C SER A 54 -16.65 -10.36 3.45
N TYR A 55 -16.51 -9.05 3.27
CA TYR A 55 -16.24 -8.12 4.36
C TYR A 55 -17.49 -7.71 5.15
N ALA A 56 -18.69 -8.02 4.63
CA ALA A 56 -19.94 -7.74 5.33
C ALA A 56 -20.15 -8.66 6.54
N SER A 57 -20.75 -8.11 7.60
CA SER A 57 -21.11 -8.92 8.79
C SER A 57 -22.17 -9.98 8.50
N LYS A 58 -22.99 -9.75 7.46
CA LYS A 58 -24.06 -10.63 6.96
C LYS A 58 -24.06 -10.67 5.44
N PRO A 59 -23.12 -11.39 4.81
CA PRO A 59 -22.94 -11.41 3.36
C PRO A 59 -24.20 -11.80 2.58
N GLU A 60 -25.04 -12.66 3.17
CA GLU A 60 -26.29 -13.14 2.58
C GLU A 60 -27.37 -12.06 2.40
N HIS A 61 -27.18 -10.89 3.00
CA HIS A 61 -28.14 -9.77 2.94
C HIS A 61 -27.72 -8.63 2.02
N ASN A 62 -26.61 -8.77 1.29
CA ASN A 62 -26.03 -7.71 0.43
C ASN A 62 -25.93 -6.36 1.19
N CYS A 63 -25.40 -6.39 2.40
CA CYS A 63 -25.29 -5.21 3.25
C CYS A 63 -23.91 -4.53 3.20
N GLU A 64 -22.96 -5.08 2.46
CA GLU A 64 -21.57 -4.64 2.36
C GLU A 64 -21.44 -3.14 2.05
N GLY A 65 -22.24 -2.64 1.10
CA GLY A 65 -22.23 -1.22 0.73
C GLY A 65 -22.75 -0.31 1.84
N THR A 66 -23.74 -0.75 2.60
CA THR A 66 -24.30 0.00 3.73
C THR A 66 -23.33 0.02 4.91
N GLU A 67 -22.79 -1.13 5.27
CA GLU A 67 -21.82 -1.25 6.37
C GLU A 67 -20.55 -0.44 6.10
N LEU A 68 -20.04 -0.45 4.86
CA LEU A 68 -18.91 0.39 4.49
C LEU A 68 -19.21 1.89 4.62
N LYS A 69 -20.42 2.34 4.22
CA LYS A 69 -20.82 3.74 4.42
C LYS A 69 -20.93 4.10 5.89
N GLU A 70 -21.40 3.19 6.73
CA GLU A 70 -21.45 3.37 8.17
C GLU A 70 -20.03 3.47 8.77
N LEU A 71 -19.11 2.60 8.37
CA LEU A 71 -17.71 2.67 8.78
C LEU A 71 -17.08 4.01 8.41
N ILE A 72 -17.25 4.47 7.17
CA ILE A 72 -16.70 5.75 6.71
C ILE A 72 -17.29 6.91 7.51
N ARG A 73 -18.61 6.89 7.77
CA ARG A 73 -19.26 7.92 8.59
C ARG A 73 -18.67 7.95 10.00
N GLU A 74 -18.54 6.81 10.67
CA GLU A 74 -17.95 6.73 12.01
C GLU A 74 -16.51 7.26 12.07
N LEU A 75 -15.71 6.96 11.03
CA LEU A 75 -14.36 7.49 10.90
C LEU A 75 -14.37 9.01 10.75
N HIS A 76 -15.23 9.55 9.88
CA HIS A 76 -15.37 11.00 9.69
C HIS A 76 -15.87 11.73 10.95
N GLU A 77 -16.81 11.14 11.70
CA GLU A 77 -17.29 11.69 12.98
C GLU A 77 -16.17 11.77 14.03
N ASN A 78 -15.12 10.94 13.89
CA ASN A 78 -13.91 10.97 14.70
C ASN A 78 -12.75 11.77 14.06
N GLY A 79 -12.99 12.49 12.97
CA GLY A 79 -11.99 13.32 12.29
C GLY A 79 -10.94 12.51 11.50
N ILE A 80 -11.26 11.29 11.11
CA ILE A 80 -10.36 10.38 10.37
C ILE A 80 -10.84 10.28 8.93
N GLU A 81 -9.98 10.67 7.98
CA GLU A 81 -10.22 10.52 6.55
C GLU A 81 -10.03 9.07 6.10
N VAL A 82 -10.69 8.69 5.00
CA VAL A 82 -10.61 7.35 4.43
C VAL A 82 -10.00 7.40 3.04
N ILE A 83 -8.88 6.69 2.88
CA ILE A 83 -8.19 6.49 1.61
C ILE A 83 -8.40 5.04 1.19
N LEU A 84 -8.79 4.81 -0.05
CA LEU A 84 -8.90 3.47 -0.62
C LEU A 84 -7.67 3.13 -1.45
N ASP A 85 -7.09 1.97 -1.21
CA ASP A 85 -6.12 1.37 -2.12
C ASP A 85 -6.84 0.78 -3.34
N VAL A 86 -6.47 1.21 -4.54
CA VAL A 86 -7.17 0.85 -5.78
C VAL A 86 -6.22 0.23 -6.81
N VAL A 87 -6.69 -0.86 -7.40
CA VAL A 87 -5.90 -1.69 -8.31
C VAL A 87 -6.46 -1.55 -9.73
N PHE A 88 -5.94 -0.59 -10.50
CA PHE A 88 -6.30 -0.40 -11.91
C PHE A 88 -5.21 -0.86 -12.88
N ASN A 89 -4.11 -1.39 -12.37
CA ASN A 89 -3.00 -1.82 -13.21
C ASN A 89 -3.24 -3.20 -13.83
N HIS A 90 -4.04 -4.06 -13.21
CA HIS A 90 -4.42 -5.40 -13.67
C HIS A 90 -5.79 -5.83 -13.14
N THR A 91 -6.23 -7.01 -13.53
CA THR A 91 -7.48 -7.63 -13.08
C THR A 91 -7.27 -9.08 -12.67
N ALA A 92 -8.26 -9.68 -12.01
CA ALA A 92 -8.29 -11.09 -11.65
C ALA A 92 -8.35 -12.06 -12.85
N GLU A 93 -8.41 -11.55 -14.08
CA GLU A 93 -8.53 -12.40 -15.27
C GLU A 93 -7.21 -13.10 -15.68
N GLY A 94 -6.07 -12.75 -15.05
CA GLY A 94 -4.76 -13.36 -15.31
C GLY A 94 -4.31 -13.20 -16.77
N ASN A 95 -3.50 -14.15 -17.26
CA ASN A 95 -3.04 -14.18 -18.64
C ASN A 95 -4.04 -14.88 -19.59
N GLU A 96 -3.60 -15.29 -20.78
CA GLU A 96 -4.40 -15.99 -21.79
C GLU A 96 -5.03 -17.31 -21.29
N LEU A 97 -4.43 -17.95 -20.27
CA LEU A 97 -4.94 -19.16 -19.62
C LEU A 97 -5.82 -18.86 -18.41
N GLY A 98 -5.92 -17.58 -18.01
CA GLY A 98 -6.70 -17.15 -16.88
C GLY A 98 -8.21 -17.15 -17.15
N LYS A 99 -8.97 -16.93 -16.07
CA LYS A 99 -10.44 -16.88 -16.11
C LYS A 99 -10.93 -15.73 -16.99
N THR A 100 -12.17 -15.83 -17.47
CA THR A 100 -12.91 -14.75 -18.13
C THR A 100 -14.06 -14.37 -17.21
N PHE A 101 -13.97 -13.22 -16.55
CA PHE A 101 -15.03 -12.68 -15.71
C PHE A 101 -15.88 -11.64 -16.46
N CYS A 102 -15.22 -10.66 -17.08
CA CYS A 102 -15.89 -9.53 -17.73
C CYS A 102 -15.09 -8.99 -18.93
N PHE A 103 -13.94 -8.35 -18.74
CA PHE A 103 -13.27 -7.51 -19.73
C PHE A 103 -12.71 -8.30 -20.92
N LYS A 104 -12.18 -9.51 -20.69
CA LYS A 104 -11.81 -10.41 -21.78
C LYS A 104 -13.00 -10.74 -22.69
N GLY A 105 -14.18 -10.94 -22.09
CA GLY A 105 -15.40 -11.28 -22.81
C GLY A 105 -16.05 -10.08 -23.51
N PHE A 106 -15.92 -8.87 -22.96
CA PHE A 106 -16.48 -7.66 -23.57
C PHE A 106 -15.67 -7.20 -24.78
N ASP A 107 -14.42 -6.84 -24.57
CA ASP A 107 -13.49 -6.47 -25.64
C ASP A 107 -12.04 -6.53 -25.14
N ASN A 108 -11.41 -7.66 -25.33
CA ASN A 108 -10.06 -7.94 -24.86
C ASN A 108 -9.03 -6.89 -25.30
N LYS A 109 -9.15 -6.38 -26.55
CA LYS A 109 -8.19 -5.41 -27.12
C LYS A 109 -8.36 -4.00 -26.59
N VAL A 110 -9.55 -3.66 -26.11
CA VAL A 110 -9.84 -2.37 -25.51
C VAL A 110 -9.28 -2.31 -24.08
N TYR A 111 -9.51 -3.39 -23.33
CA TYR A 111 -9.23 -3.37 -21.89
C TYR A 111 -7.80 -3.76 -21.54
N TYR A 112 -7.12 -4.57 -22.35
CA TYR A 112 -5.78 -5.05 -22.01
C TYR A 112 -4.72 -4.58 -22.99
N MET A 113 -3.50 -4.36 -22.48
CA MET A 113 -2.32 -4.16 -23.31
C MET A 113 -1.89 -5.50 -23.89
N LEU A 114 -1.87 -5.59 -25.23
CA LEU A 114 -1.53 -6.81 -25.95
C LEU A 114 -0.33 -6.58 -26.85
N THR A 115 0.55 -7.60 -26.93
CA THR A 115 1.61 -7.62 -27.94
C THR A 115 1.00 -7.76 -29.35
N PRO A 116 1.77 -7.48 -30.42
CA PRO A 116 1.30 -7.71 -31.80
C PRO A 116 0.81 -9.13 -32.07
N GLU A 117 1.34 -10.12 -31.34
CA GLU A 117 0.96 -11.55 -31.44
C GLU A 117 -0.32 -11.86 -30.64
N GLY A 118 -0.82 -10.90 -29.84
CA GLY A 118 -2.03 -11.04 -29.03
C GLY A 118 -1.80 -11.60 -27.61
N ASN A 119 -0.56 -11.71 -27.14
CA ASN A 119 -0.25 -12.07 -25.76
C ASN A 119 -0.39 -10.85 -24.84
N TYR A 120 -0.64 -11.09 -23.54
CA TYR A 120 -0.73 -9.99 -22.57
C TYR A 120 0.65 -9.43 -22.21
N TYR A 121 0.79 -8.10 -22.20
CA TYR A 121 1.85 -7.47 -21.44
C TYR A 121 1.63 -7.70 -19.95
N ASN A 122 2.70 -7.95 -19.22
CA ASN A 122 2.65 -8.29 -17.80
C ASN A 122 3.55 -7.34 -16.97
N PHE A 123 3.28 -6.03 -17.02
CA PHE A 123 3.98 -5.03 -16.21
C PHE A 123 3.54 -5.05 -14.75
N SER A 124 2.42 -5.73 -14.45
CA SER A 124 1.90 -5.91 -13.08
C SER A 124 2.53 -7.09 -12.33
N GLY A 125 3.11 -8.07 -13.05
CA GLY A 125 3.51 -9.34 -12.47
C GLY A 125 2.35 -10.34 -12.25
N CYS A 126 1.09 -9.92 -12.51
CA CYS A 126 -0.13 -10.68 -12.23
C CYS A 126 -0.76 -11.32 -13.49
N GLY A 127 -0.04 -11.35 -14.61
CA GLY A 127 -0.44 -12.02 -15.83
C GLY A 127 -1.05 -11.13 -16.91
N ASN A 128 -1.62 -9.97 -16.54
CA ASN A 128 -2.13 -8.99 -17.50
C ASN A 128 -1.78 -7.55 -17.07
N THR A 129 -1.96 -6.63 -17.98
CA THR A 129 -1.85 -5.20 -17.74
C THR A 129 -3.05 -4.50 -18.37
N LEU A 130 -3.76 -3.71 -17.58
CA LEU A 130 -4.91 -2.94 -18.07
C LEU A 130 -4.45 -1.80 -18.97
N ASN A 131 -5.13 -1.58 -20.10
CA ASN A 131 -4.84 -0.51 -21.05
C ASN A 131 -5.43 0.84 -20.57
N CYS A 132 -4.87 1.38 -19.49
CA CYS A 132 -5.41 2.51 -18.74
C CYS A 132 -5.58 3.80 -19.55
N ASN A 133 -4.78 3.99 -20.63
CA ASN A 133 -4.85 5.18 -21.48
C ASN A 133 -5.79 5.02 -22.69
N HIS A 134 -6.38 3.82 -22.91
CA HIS A 134 -7.46 3.68 -23.88
C HIS A 134 -8.68 4.52 -23.45
N PRO A 135 -9.34 5.28 -24.35
CA PRO A 135 -10.41 6.21 -23.98
C PRO A 135 -11.55 5.59 -23.15
N ILE A 136 -11.97 4.37 -23.48
CA ILE A 136 -13.03 3.64 -22.76
C ILE A 136 -12.58 3.26 -21.35
N VAL A 137 -11.36 2.71 -21.21
CA VAL A 137 -10.81 2.29 -19.91
C VAL A 137 -10.57 3.51 -19.02
N ARG A 138 -10.01 4.55 -19.58
CA ARG A 138 -9.79 5.84 -18.90
C ARG A 138 -11.08 6.43 -18.34
N GLN A 139 -12.18 6.40 -19.13
CA GLN A 139 -13.50 6.84 -18.67
C GLN A 139 -14.04 5.94 -17.56
N MET A 140 -13.90 4.63 -17.67
CA MET A 140 -14.31 3.68 -16.64
C MET A 140 -13.60 3.97 -15.31
N ILE A 141 -12.29 4.18 -15.34
CA ILE A 141 -11.50 4.50 -14.13
C ILE A 141 -12.00 5.82 -13.51
N LEU A 142 -12.18 6.86 -14.31
CA LEU A 142 -12.69 8.15 -13.83
C LEU A 142 -14.07 8.01 -13.18
N GLU A 143 -15.02 7.32 -13.83
CA GLU A 143 -16.36 7.12 -13.28
C GLU A 143 -16.34 6.26 -12.01
N CYS A 144 -15.44 5.29 -11.92
CA CYS A 144 -15.24 4.50 -10.72
C CYS A 144 -14.81 5.40 -9.53
N LEU A 145 -13.79 6.23 -9.70
CA LEU A 145 -13.31 7.12 -8.63
C LEU A 145 -14.36 8.17 -8.24
N ARG A 146 -15.09 8.72 -9.21
CA ARG A 146 -16.23 9.60 -8.95
C ARG A 146 -17.32 8.90 -8.16
N TYR A 147 -17.65 7.65 -8.51
CA TYR A 147 -18.64 6.84 -7.81
C TYR A 147 -18.29 6.68 -6.33
N TRP A 148 -17.05 6.29 -6.01
CA TRP A 148 -16.60 6.14 -4.63
C TRP A 148 -16.57 7.47 -3.88
N THR A 149 -16.13 8.54 -4.54
CA THR A 149 -16.11 9.88 -3.96
C THR A 149 -17.51 10.40 -3.64
N ILE A 150 -18.47 10.26 -4.56
CA ILE A 150 -19.82 10.81 -4.40
C ILE A 150 -20.67 9.96 -3.47
N ASN A 151 -20.65 8.62 -3.66
CA ASN A 151 -21.59 7.73 -2.98
C ASN A 151 -21.09 7.24 -1.62
N TYR A 152 -19.76 7.15 -1.44
CA TYR A 152 -19.14 6.67 -0.20
C TYR A 152 -18.39 7.77 0.55
N ARG A 153 -18.20 8.95 -0.05
CA ARG A 153 -17.49 10.07 0.57
C ARG A 153 -16.02 9.78 0.90
N VAL A 154 -15.35 8.98 0.07
CA VAL A 154 -13.93 8.67 0.22
C VAL A 154 -13.08 9.93 0.04
N ASP A 155 -12.04 10.09 0.85
CA ASP A 155 -11.18 11.29 0.89
C ASP A 155 -9.92 11.14 0.04
N GLY A 156 -9.58 9.92 -0.36
CA GLY A 156 -8.38 9.67 -1.16
C GLY A 156 -8.34 8.30 -1.81
N PHE A 157 -7.40 8.17 -2.74
CA PHE A 157 -7.06 6.91 -3.41
C PHE A 157 -5.55 6.74 -3.47
N ARG A 158 -5.07 5.58 -3.08
CA ARG A 158 -3.71 5.11 -3.33
C ARG A 158 -3.76 4.15 -4.50
N PHE A 159 -2.97 4.39 -5.51
CA PHE A 159 -2.96 3.60 -6.75
C PHE A 159 -1.80 2.60 -6.73
N ASP A 160 -2.16 1.32 -6.71
CA ASP A 160 -1.24 0.21 -6.81
C ASP A 160 -0.51 0.23 -8.15
N LEU A 161 0.83 0.02 -8.14
CA LEU A 161 1.70 0.05 -9.31
C LEU A 161 1.36 1.18 -10.30
N ALA A 162 1.23 2.40 -9.79
CA ALA A 162 0.69 3.55 -10.52
C ALA A 162 1.48 3.93 -11.79
N SER A 163 2.73 3.54 -11.92
CA SER A 163 3.51 3.75 -13.14
C SER A 163 2.88 3.09 -14.38
N ILE A 164 2.09 2.04 -14.18
CA ILE A 164 1.33 1.39 -15.28
C ILE A 164 0.28 2.33 -15.86
N LEU A 165 -0.34 3.19 -15.03
CA LEU A 165 -1.33 4.17 -15.48
C LEU A 165 -0.73 5.22 -16.43
N GLY A 166 0.58 5.33 -16.45
CA GLY A 166 1.35 6.22 -17.32
C GLY A 166 1.90 5.54 -18.58
N ARG A 167 1.52 4.28 -18.88
CA ARG A 167 2.02 3.57 -20.07
C ARG A 167 1.08 3.72 -21.26
N HIS A 168 1.66 3.74 -22.46
CA HIS A 168 0.98 3.60 -23.76
C HIS A 168 0.59 2.14 -23.99
N GLU A 169 -0.27 1.86 -24.96
CA GLU A 169 -0.75 0.50 -25.31
C GLU A 169 0.36 -0.48 -25.71
N ASP A 170 1.51 0.02 -26.18
CA ASP A 170 2.71 -0.77 -26.49
C ASP A 170 3.63 -0.99 -25.28
N GLY A 171 3.22 -0.50 -24.09
CA GLY A 171 3.96 -0.60 -22.85
C GLY A 171 5.00 0.49 -22.63
N SER A 172 5.24 1.39 -23.58
CA SER A 172 6.19 2.50 -23.40
C SER A 172 5.65 3.55 -22.40
N PRO A 173 6.49 4.15 -21.54
CA PRO A 173 6.05 5.22 -20.65
C PRO A 173 5.74 6.50 -21.41
N LEU A 174 4.64 7.15 -21.05
CA LEU A 174 4.21 8.44 -21.59
C LEU A 174 4.77 9.59 -20.73
N ASN A 175 5.22 10.67 -21.37
CA ASN A 175 5.63 11.87 -20.65
C ASN A 175 4.42 12.64 -20.07
N ASN A 176 3.30 12.64 -20.78
CA ASN A 176 2.04 13.27 -20.36
C ASN A 176 0.90 12.26 -20.49
N PRO A 177 0.72 11.36 -19.51
CA PRO A 177 -0.31 10.34 -19.55
C PRO A 177 -1.71 10.94 -19.48
N PRO A 178 -2.58 10.73 -20.48
CA PRO A 178 -3.92 11.32 -20.51
C PRO A 178 -4.80 10.95 -19.31
N LEU A 179 -4.67 9.73 -18.78
CA LEU A 179 -5.41 9.32 -17.58
C LEU A 179 -4.99 10.15 -16.36
N LEU A 180 -3.70 10.28 -16.11
CA LEU A 180 -3.20 10.99 -14.92
C LEU A 180 -3.57 12.48 -14.96
N GLU A 181 -3.52 13.09 -16.13
CA GLU A 181 -3.97 14.46 -16.32
C GLU A 181 -5.48 14.61 -16.09
N LEU A 182 -6.28 13.68 -16.65
CA LEU A 182 -7.74 13.66 -16.45
C LEU A 182 -8.11 13.57 -14.98
N LEU A 183 -7.47 12.70 -14.21
CA LEU A 183 -7.72 12.55 -12.78
C LEU A 183 -7.27 13.77 -11.98
N ALA A 184 -6.15 14.39 -12.35
CA ALA A 184 -5.59 15.54 -11.66
C ALA A 184 -6.50 16.78 -11.72
N TYR A 185 -7.21 16.96 -12.84
CA TYR A 185 -8.04 18.15 -13.09
C TYR A 185 -9.55 17.90 -13.03
N ASP A 186 -9.98 16.71 -12.64
CA ASP A 186 -11.40 16.39 -12.50
C ASP A 186 -12.06 17.21 -11.38
N PRO A 187 -13.18 17.93 -11.64
CA PRO A 187 -13.83 18.76 -10.64
C PRO A 187 -14.36 18.00 -9.42
N VAL A 188 -14.76 16.74 -9.57
CA VAL A 188 -15.23 15.89 -8.47
C VAL A 188 -14.06 15.47 -7.59
N LEU A 189 -12.92 15.15 -8.22
CA LEU A 189 -11.73 14.67 -7.52
C LEU A 189 -10.83 15.80 -6.98
N ARG A 190 -11.16 17.08 -7.21
CA ARG A 190 -10.27 18.21 -6.88
C ARG A 190 -9.77 18.26 -5.43
N ASN A 191 -10.59 17.78 -4.49
CA ASN A 191 -10.26 17.76 -3.05
C ASN A 191 -9.90 16.37 -2.55
N VAL A 192 -9.91 15.37 -3.43
CA VAL A 192 -9.60 13.96 -3.10
C VAL A 192 -8.11 13.73 -3.20
N LYS A 193 -7.49 13.09 -2.24
CA LYS A 193 -6.05 12.77 -2.27
C LYS A 193 -5.79 11.73 -3.36
N LEU A 194 -4.77 11.95 -4.19
CA LEU A 194 -4.27 11.01 -5.19
C LEU A 194 -2.85 10.65 -4.82
N ILE A 195 -2.61 9.39 -4.51
CA ILE A 195 -1.33 8.87 -4.00
C ILE A 195 -0.86 7.76 -4.93
N ALA A 196 0.35 7.87 -5.44
CA ALA A 196 0.94 6.91 -6.34
C ALA A 196 1.92 5.99 -5.63
N GLU A 197 1.78 4.70 -5.88
CA GLU A 197 2.90 3.78 -5.80
C GLU A 197 3.68 3.93 -7.12
N ALA A 198 4.66 4.82 -7.14
CA ALA A 198 5.29 5.32 -8.37
C ALA A 198 6.34 4.35 -8.96
N TRP A 199 5.98 3.07 -9.10
CA TRP A 199 6.76 2.02 -9.77
C TRP A 199 5.86 0.94 -10.37
N ASP A 200 6.45 -0.04 -11.06
CA ASP A 200 5.79 -1.25 -11.53
C ASP A 200 6.72 -2.47 -11.55
N ALA A 201 6.14 -3.67 -11.78
CA ALA A 201 6.90 -4.91 -11.85
C ALA A 201 7.70 -5.07 -13.16
N GLY A 202 7.49 -4.21 -14.14
CA GLY A 202 8.27 -4.15 -15.38
C GLY A 202 9.57 -3.36 -15.25
N GLY A 203 9.88 -2.84 -14.06
CA GLY A 203 11.13 -2.14 -13.76
C GLY A 203 11.08 -0.62 -13.94
N LEU A 204 9.92 -0.04 -14.23
CA LEU A 204 9.76 1.42 -14.25
C LEU A 204 9.66 1.92 -12.80
N TYR A 205 10.56 2.84 -12.43
CA TYR A 205 10.61 3.42 -11.08
C TYR A 205 10.62 4.95 -11.19
N GLN A 206 9.53 5.60 -10.79
CA GLN A 206 9.27 7.02 -11.00
C GLN A 206 9.11 7.83 -9.71
N VAL A 207 9.60 7.33 -8.58
CA VAL A 207 9.57 8.08 -7.31
C VAL A 207 10.36 9.38 -7.45
N GLY A 208 9.70 10.51 -7.20
CA GLY A 208 10.22 11.86 -7.42
C GLY A 208 10.10 12.37 -8.86
N SER A 209 9.60 11.55 -9.79
CA SER A 209 9.44 11.91 -11.20
C SER A 209 8.13 11.39 -11.81
N PHE A 210 7.14 11.08 -10.98
CA PHE A 210 5.84 10.60 -11.43
C PHE A 210 5.16 11.64 -12.32
N PRO A 211 4.68 11.28 -13.54
CA PRO A 211 4.33 12.24 -14.59
C PRO A 211 2.92 12.84 -14.42
N ALA A 212 2.61 13.35 -13.25
CA ALA A 212 1.28 13.88 -12.95
C ALA A 212 1.31 15.23 -12.23
N SER A 213 2.43 15.93 -12.31
CA SER A 213 2.63 17.25 -11.72
C SER A 213 2.33 17.33 -10.22
N ARG A 214 2.17 18.51 -9.67
CA ARG A 214 2.01 18.83 -8.25
C ARG A 214 0.73 18.28 -7.58
N ARG A 215 -0.11 17.56 -8.29
CA ARG A 215 -1.42 17.09 -7.82
C ARG A 215 -1.35 15.75 -7.06
N TRP A 216 -0.36 14.93 -7.39
CA TRP A 216 -0.19 13.61 -6.82
C TRP A 216 0.81 13.61 -5.67
N ALA A 217 0.52 12.82 -4.65
CA ALA A 217 1.51 12.39 -3.67
C ALA A 217 2.08 11.02 -4.07
N GLU A 218 3.21 10.65 -3.50
CA GLU A 218 3.91 9.41 -3.82
C GLU A 218 4.31 8.68 -2.53
N TRP A 219 4.14 7.38 -2.51
CA TRP A 219 4.83 6.55 -1.54
C TRP A 219 6.34 6.63 -1.79
N ASN A 220 7.08 7.13 -0.81
CA ASN A 220 8.52 7.31 -0.95
C ASN A 220 9.30 6.03 -0.62
N GLY A 221 9.42 5.13 -1.61
CA GLY A 221 10.18 3.89 -1.47
C GLY A 221 11.68 4.12 -1.19
N ARG A 222 12.26 5.24 -1.68
CA ARG A 222 13.66 5.59 -1.39
C ARG A 222 13.86 5.98 0.06
N TYR A 223 12.89 6.68 0.67
CA TYR A 223 12.89 6.95 2.10
C TYR A 223 12.90 5.64 2.90
N ARG A 224 11.96 4.73 2.60
CA ARG A 224 11.87 3.42 3.24
C ARG A 224 13.22 2.69 3.23
N ASP A 225 13.80 2.56 2.06
CA ASP A 225 15.01 1.76 1.86
C ASP A 225 16.23 2.40 2.52
N CYS A 226 16.36 3.72 2.40
CA CYS A 226 17.41 4.48 3.03
C CYS A 226 17.36 4.41 4.56
N LEU A 227 16.17 4.69 5.13
CA LEU A 227 16.03 4.76 6.59
C LEU A 227 16.06 3.37 7.26
N ARG A 228 15.58 2.31 6.61
CA ARG A 228 15.78 0.94 7.09
C ARG A 228 17.26 0.62 7.19
N SER A 229 18.05 0.88 6.14
CA SER A 229 19.51 0.67 6.13
C SER A 229 20.23 1.54 7.15
N PHE A 230 19.87 2.81 7.29
CA PHE A 230 20.45 3.73 8.26
C PHE A 230 20.21 3.28 9.70
N LEU A 231 18.96 2.94 10.05
CA LEU A 231 18.60 2.48 11.38
C LEU A 231 19.22 1.14 11.74
N LYS A 232 19.40 0.26 10.77
CA LYS A 232 20.13 -1.00 10.94
C LYS A 232 21.61 -0.79 11.20
N GLY A 233 22.18 0.37 10.82
CA GLY A 233 23.58 0.72 10.96
C GLY A 233 24.45 0.33 9.76
N ASP A 234 23.88 0.19 8.57
CA ASP A 234 24.63 -0.02 7.34
C ASP A 234 25.51 1.21 7.03
N PHE A 235 26.71 0.96 6.55
CA PHE A 235 27.72 1.98 6.33
C PHE A 235 27.35 2.88 5.12
N TRP A 236 27.73 4.17 5.17
CA TRP A 236 27.58 5.18 4.10
C TRP A 236 26.21 5.89 3.95
N ASN A 237 25.21 5.63 4.76
CA ASN A 237 23.87 6.20 4.56
C ASN A 237 23.56 7.51 5.31
N ALA A 238 24.51 8.12 6.01
CA ALA A 238 24.23 9.29 6.85
C ALA A 238 23.72 10.51 6.06
N TRP A 239 24.30 10.80 4.89
CA TRP A 239 23.86 11.91 4.04
C TRP A 239 22.52 11.65 3.39
N ASP A 240 22.29 10.43 2.89
CA ASP A 240 21.02 10.03 2.29
C ASP A 240 19.92 10.03 3.34
N ALA A 241 20.21 9.61 4.57
CA ALA A 241 19.30 9.68 5.70
C ALA A 241 18.96 11.15 6.06
N ALA A 242 19.96 12.04 6.10
CA ALA A 242 19.73 13.46 6.33
C ALA A 242 18.84 14.10 5.26
N TRP A 243 19.07 13.78 3.99
CA TRP A 243 18.20 14.21 2.86
C TRP A 243 16.78 13.65 3.00
N SER A 244 16.63 12.37 3.31
CA SER A 244 15.34 11.72 3.50
C SER A 244 14.56 12.36 4.63
N ILE A 245 15.16 12.55 5.79
CA ILE A 245 14.54 13.18 6.99
C ILE A 245 14.15 14.63 6.71
N SER A 246 14.98 15.37 5.96
CA SER A 246 14.68 16.78 5.63
C SER A 246 13.63 16.97 4.53
N GLY A 247 13.04 15.87 3.99
CA GLY A 247 11.93 15.89 3.04
C GLY A 247 12.30 15.44 1.63
N SER A 248 13.40 14.69 1.44
CA SER A 248 13.85 14.17 0.14
C SER A 248 13.90 15.26 -0.93
N GLY A 249 14.61 16.35 -0.63
CA GLY A 249 14.69 17.53 -1.48
C GLY A 249 15.31 17.28 -2.86
N ASP A 250 16.07 16.21 -3.00
CA ASP A 250 16.61 15.68 -4.26
C ASP A 250 15.51 15.11 -5.18
N LEU A 251 14.41 14.64 -4.61
CA LEU A 251 13.26 14.08 -5.34
C LEU A 251 12.16 15.12 -5.55
N TYR A 252 11.81 15.87 -4.51
CA TYR A 252 10.63 16.73 -4.50
C TYR A 252 10.94 18.22 -4.57
N GLY A 253 12.20 18.57 -4.81
CA GLY A 253 12.65 19.93 -5.13
C GLY A 253 12.44 20.97 -4.04
N GLY A 254 13.41 21.19 -3.20
CA GLY A 254 13.27 22.17 -2.11
C GLY A 254 14.39 23.17 -1.95
N PHE A 255 15.58 22.90 -2.43
CA PHE A 255 16.72 23.78 -2.12
C PHE A 255 17.43 24.42 -3.31
N TYR A 256 17.24 23.93 -4.55
CA TYR A 256 18.08 24.37 -5.68
C TYR A 256 17.36 24.62 -7.01
N SER A 257 16.03 24.63 -7.07
CA SER A 257 15.35 24.88 -8.35
C SER A 257 14.89 26.32 -8.50
N ASP A 258 15.74 27.15 -9.06
CA ASP A 258 15.34 28.51 -9.47
C ASP A 258 14.34 28.54 -10.65
N HIS A 259 14.13 27.46 -11.39
CA HIS A 259 13.36 27.51 -12.64
C HIS A 259 12.67 26.23 -13.09
N ASN A 260 12.42 25.23 -12.24
CA ASN A 260 11.68 24.04 -12.71
C ASN A 260 10.34 23.92 -11.98
N ASP A 261 9.26 24.36 -12.65
CA ASP A 261 7.86 24.35 -12.17
C ASP A 261 7.27 22.93 -11.94
N ASN A 262 8.08 21.88 -12.09
CA ASN A 262 7.64 20.49 -12.05
C ASN A 262 7.77 19.83 -10.66
N TYR A 263 8.22 20.52 -9.64
CA TYR A 263 8.40 19.92 -8.31
C TYR A 263 7.13 20.00 -7.46
N ALA A 264 6.68 18.83 -7.01
CA ALA A 264 5.45 18.67 -6.26
C ALA A 264 5.48 19.22 -4.81
N GLY A 265 6.67 19.54 -4.30
CA GLY A 265 6.88 19.99 -2.94
C GLY A 265 6.82 18.86 -1.90
N TYR A 266 7.22 19.16 -0.68
CA TYR A 266 7.32 18.16 0.40
C TYR A 266 5.99 17.51 0.81
N ASN A 267 4.88 18.15 0.54
CA ASN A 267 3.54 17.61 0.83
C ASN A 267 3.16 16.44 -0.08
N SER A 268 3.93 16.20 -1.13
CA SER A 268 3.72 15.07 -2.04
C SER A 268 4.46 13.81 -1.60
N CYS A 269 5.25 13.88 -0.54
CA CYS A 269 6.05 12.78 -0.03
C CYS A 269 5.30 12.06 1.09
N VAL A 270 4.89 10.81 0.86
CA VAL A 270 4.41 9.91 1.91
C VAL A 270 5.58 9.04 2.37
N ASN A 271 6.06 9.33 3.57
CA ASN A 271 7.18 8.62 4.19
C ASN A 271 6.69 7.39 4.94
N PHE A 272 7.34 6.26 4.76
CA PHE A 272 7.00 5.03 5.47
C PHE A 272 8.24 4.16 5.68
N LEU A 273 8.21 3.32 6.69
CA LEU A 273 9.18 2.25 6.93
C LEU A 273 8.54 0.88 6.71
N THR A 274 7.23 0.79 6.90
CA THR A 274 6.42 -0.43 6.86
C THR A 274 5.11 -0.17 6.15
N CYS A 275 4.62 -1.17 5.45
CA CYS A 275 3.29 -1.19 4.83
C CYS A 275 2.75 -2.64 4.85
N HIS A 276 1.71 -2.94 4.09
CA HIS A 276 1.19 -4.30 3.96
C HIS A 276 2.24 -5.28 3.39
N ASP A 277 3.04 -4.79 2.42
CA ASP A 277 4.17 -5.50 1.84
C ASP A 277 5.40 -5.45 2.75
N GLY A 278 6.07 -6.58 2.91
CA GLY A 278 7.25 -6.68 3.72
C GLY A 278 6.97 -6.94 5.21
N PHE A 279 7.99 -6.75 6.03
CA PHE A 279 7.92 -6.95 7.46
C PHE A 279 7.12 -5.86 8.17
N THR A 280 6.42 -6.23 9.26
CA THR A 280 5.97 -5.28 10.28
C THR A 280 7.17 -4.59 10.93
N MET A 281 6.95 -3.50 11.66
CA MET A 281 8.06 -2.83 12.36
C MET A 281 8.70 -3.73 13.43
N TYR A 282 7.92 -4.62 14.06
CA TYR A 282 8.46 -5.61 14.98
C TYR A 282 9.30 -6.67 14.26
N ASP A 283 8.80 -7.20 13.12
CA ASP A 283 9.52 -8.21 12.35
C ASP A 283 10.79 -7.66 11.71
N LEU A 284 10.79 -6.37 11.33
CA LEU A 284 11.96 -5.67 10.79
C LEU A 284 13.18 -5.72 11.75
N TYR A 285 12.92 -5.80 13.06
CA TYR A 285 13.94 -5.92 14.10
C TYR A 285 13.97 -7.28 14.79
N SER A 286 13.30 -8.28 14.20
CA SER A 286 13.25 -9.64 14.74
C SER A 286 13.72 -10.72 13.77
N TYR A 287 13.79 -10.41 12.47
CA TYR A 287 14.13 -11.37 11.43
C TYR A 287 15.15 -10.79 10.46
N ASN A 288 16.18 -11.57 10.14
CA ASN A 288 17.07 -11.27 9.02
C ASN A 288 16.53 -11.83 7.72
N GLU A 289 15.87 -12.99 7.77
CA GLU A 289 15.34 -13.72 6.63
C GLU A 289 13.82 -13.76 6.68
N LYS A 290 13.18 -13.85 5.51
CA LYS A 290 11.73 -14.05 5.43
C LYS A 290 11.35 -15.50 5.74
N HIS A 291 10.17 -15.71 6.29
CA HIS A 291 9.59 -17.00 6.66
C HIS A 291 8.19 -17.16 6.05
N ASN A 292 8.13 -17.32 4.72
CA ASN A 292 6.88 -17.41 3.95
C ASN A 292 6.47 -18.85 3.64
N GLU A 293 7.03 -19.86 4.32
CA GLU A 293 6.77 -21.28 4.06
C GLU A 293 5.27 -21.61 4.18
N ALA A 294 4.57 -20.94 5.11
CA ALA A 294 3.12 -21.08 5.29
C ALA A 294 2.30 -20.69 4.06
N ASN A 295 2.86 -19.89 3.14
CA ASN A 295 2.21 -19.50 1.89
C ASN A 295 2.22 -20.63 0.83
N GLY A 296 3.03 -21.68 1.02
CA GLY A 296 3.06 -22.86 0.13
C GLY A 296 3.88 -22.70 -1.15
N TRP A 297 4.76 -21.68 -1.22
CA TRP A 297 5.68 -21.43 -2.32
C TRP A 297 7.13 -21.72 -1.98
N ASN A 298 7.38 -22.56 -0.96
CA ASN A 298 8.73 -22.92 -0.49
C ASN A 298 9.59 -21.69 -0.20
N ASN A 299 9.00 -20.64 0.40
CA ASN A 299 9.66 -19.39 0.74
C ASN A 299 10.23 -18.61 -0.47
N THR A 300 9.71 -18.83 -1.68
CA THR A 300 10.18 -18.14 -2.89
C THR A 300 9.46 -16.81 -3.16
N ASP A 301 8.27 -16.64 -2.58
CA ASP A 301 7.45 -15.42 -2.68
C ASP A 301 7.90 -14.32 -1.71
N GLY A 302 7.47 -13.07 -1.97
CA GLY A 302 7.87 -11.90 -1.20
C GLY A 302 9.31 -11.45 -1.43
N SER A 303 9.68 -10.31 -0.85
CA SER A 303 11.00 -9.71 -1.05
C SER A 303 12.10 -10.42 -0.26
N ASN A 304 13.27 -10.57 -0.87
CA ASN A 304 14.50 -10.98 -0.18
C ASN A 304 15.29 -9.79 0.39
N ASP A 305 15.05 -8.57 -0.12
CA ASP A 305 15.70 -7.35 0.37
C ASP A 305 14.81 -6.65 1.40
N ASN A 306 14.85 -7.12 2.63
CA ASN A 306 14.06 -6.55 3.73
C ASN A 306 14.76 -5.43 4.47
N ARG A 307 16.11 -5.32 4.35
CA ARG A 307 16.95 -4.38 5.09
C ARG A 307 16.66 -4.43 6.60
N SER A 308 16.43 -5.65 7.09
CA SER A 308 16.06 -5.95 8.46
C SER A 308 17.27 -6.37 9.29
N TRP A 309 17.08 -6.44 10.60
CA TRP A 309 18.09 -6.89 11.56
C TRP A 309 17.41 -7.59 12.74
N ASN A 310 17.78 -8.84 13.02
CA ASN A 310 17.17 -9.63 14.09
C ASN A 310 17.57 -9.22 15.52
N CYS A 311 18.42 -8.20 15.67
CA CYS A 311 18.95 -7.73 16.97
C CYS A 311 19.70 -8.81 17.78
N GLY A 312 20.24 -9.82 17.09
CA GLY A 312 21.07 -10.87 17.69
C GLY A 312 20.42 -12.24 17.80
N GLU A 313 19.09 -12.36 17.70
CA GLU A 313 18.36 -13.63 17.71
C GLU A 313 17.29 -13.62 16.61
N GLU A 314 17.23 -14.66 15.79
CA GLU A 314 16.25 -14.79 14.72
C GLU A 314 14.89 -15.22 15.30
N GLY A 315 13.83 -14.48 14.98
CA GLY A 315 12.46 -14.80 15.37
C GLY A 315 12.13 -14.46 16.83
N ASP A 316 11.24 -15.23 17.42
CA ASP A 316 10.80 -15.01 18.79
C ASP A 316 11.96 -15.16 19.78
N SER A 317 12.04 -14.26 20.75
CA SER A 317 13.07 -14.27 21.79
C SER A 317 12.45 -14.13 23.17
N THR A 318 13.06 -14.78 24.15
CA THR A 318 12.78 -14.58 25.57
C THR A 318 13.91 -13.85 26.29
N ASN A 319 14.97 -13.51 25.56
CA ASN A 319 16.14 -12.79 26.10
C ASN A 319 15.75 -11.32 26.34
N PRO A 320 15.80 -10.82 27.58
CA PRO A 320 15.38 -9.47 27.90
C PRO A 320 16.27 -8.38 27.25
N GLU A 321 17.53 -8.67 27.00
CA GLU A 321 18.45 -7.73 26.34
C GLU A 321 18.09 -7.55 24.86
N VAL A 322 17.80 -8.67 24.16
CA VAL A 322 17.35 -8.68 22.77
C VAL A 322 15.99 -7.96 22.66
N LEU A 323 15.03 -8.29 23.52
CA LEU A 323 13.72 -7.63 23.52
C LEU A 323 13.84 -6.14 23.78
N SER A 324 14.65 -5.73 24.77
CA SER A 324 14.91 -4.32 25.06
C SER A 324 15.51 -3.59 23.86
N LEU A 325 16.44 -4.23 23.15
CA LEU A 325 17.05 -3.67 21.93
C LEU A 325 16.02 -3.55 20.80
N ARG A 326 15.19 -4.57 20.54
CA ARG A 326 14.10 -4.54 19.53
C ARG A 326 13.15 -3.36 19.78
N PHE A 327 12.62 -3.25 20.99
CA PHE A 327 11.72 -2.14 21.35
C PHE A 327 12.38 -0.77 21.29
N ARG A 328 13.68 -0.67 21.56
CA ARG A 328 14.44 0.56 21.33
C ARG A 328 14.54 0.91 19.85
N MET A 329 14.79 -0.09 18.99
CA MET A 329 14.85 0.12 17.53
C MET A 329 13.51 0.53 16.95
N ILE A 330 12.40 -0.05 17.41
CA ILE A 330 11.04 0.35 17.01
C ILE A 330 10.76 1.81 17.42
N ARG A 331 11.13 2.23 18.65
CA ARG A 331 11.01 3.63 19.06
C ARG A 331 11.87 4.57 18.24
N ASN A 332 13.10 4.18 17.89
CA ASN A 332 13.95 4.97 17.00
C ASN A 332 13.31 5.12 15.61
N ALA A 333 12.76 4.04 15.05
CA ALA A 333 12.07 4.05 13.77
C ALA A 333 10.85 4.99 13.79
N CYS A 334 10.02 4.89 14.82
CA CYS A 334 8.89 5.78 15.03
C CYS A 334 9.35 7.25 15.17
N ALA A 335 10.35 7.52 15.99
CA ALA A 335 10.86 8.88 16.22
C ALA A 335 11.38 9.51 14.92
N VAL A 336 12.16 8.78 14.14
CA VAL A 336 12.67 9.25 12.85
C VAL A 336 11.52 9.50 11.88
N LEU A 337 10.58 8.58 11.76
CA LEU A 337 9.43 8.71 10.86
C LEU A 337 8.59 9.95 11.19
N MET A 338 8.22 10.12 12.46
CA MET A 338 7.36 11.23 12.90
C MET A 338 8.06 12.59 12.90
N SER A 339 9.41 12.61 12.99
CA SER A 339 10.20 13.84 12.94
C SER A 339 10.64 14.21 11.52
N SER A 340 10.40 13.35 10.54
CA SER A 340 10.76 13.61 9.14
C SER A 340 9.77 14.55 8.47
N ARG A 341 10.26 15.39 7.59
CA ARG A 341 9.41 16.27 6.78
C ARG A 341 8.69 15.47 5.70
N GLY A 342 7.39 15.62 5.60
CA GLY A 342 6.48 14.87 4.71
C GLY A 342 5.31 14.30 5.48
N THR A 343 4.50 13.45 4.85
CA THR A 343 3.37 12.78 5.48
C THR A 343 3.83 11.42 6.02
N PRO A 344 3.82 11.18 7.33
CA PRO A 344 4.19 9.89 7.89
C PRO A 344 3.09 8.85 7.70
N MET A 345 3.45 7.63 7.33
CA MET A 345 2.59 6.46 7.25
C MET A 345 3.26 5.28 7.97
N PHE A 346 2.50 4.48 8.70
CA PHE A 346 2.95 3.23 9.31
C PHE A 346 1.86 2.16 9.23
N LEU A 347 2.25 0.90 9.31
CA LEU A 347 1.33 -0.22 9.25
C LEU A 347 0.54 -0.34 10.55
N ALA A 348 -0.78 -0.54 10.46
CA ALA A 348 -1.63 -0.76 11.62
C ALA A 348 -1.14 -1.96 12.46
N GLY A 349 -0.96 -1.73 13.76
CA GLY A 349 -0.38 -2.68 14.70
C GLY A 349 1.11 -2.44 15.03
N ASP A 350 1.83 -1.68 14.22
CA ASP A 350 3.24 -1.33 14.52
C ASP A 350 3.35 -0.58 15.85
N GLU A 351 2.36 0.23 16.17
CA GLU A 351 2.29 1.05 17.38
C GLU A 351 2.22 0.26 18.68
N PHE A 352 1.94 -1.04 18.60
CA PHE A 352 2.01 -1.96 19.74
C PHE A 352 2.76 -3.26 19.44
N GLY A 353 3.57 -3.26 18.36
CA GLY A 353 4.50 -4.36 18.07
C GLY A 353 3.84 -5.61 17.54
N ASN A 354 2.83 -5.47 16.66
CA ASN A 354 2.23 -6.60 15.95
C ASN A 354 3.26 -7.31 15.07
N THR A 355 3.17 -8.63 14.98
CA THR A 355 4.10 -9.48 14.23
C THR A 355 3.34 -10.37 13.25
N LYS A 356 3.93 -10.64 12.11
CA LYS A 356 3.53 -11.65 11.14
C LYS A 356 4.47 -12.86 11.17
N HIS A 357 5.25 -13.00 12.26
CA HIS A 357 6.19 -14.08 12.50
C HIS A 357 7.20 -14.29 11.37
N GLY A 358 7.70 -13.18 10.80
CA GLY A 358 8.67 -13.19 9.70
C GLY A 358 8.07 -13.50 8.33
N ASN A 359 6.76 -13.66 8.21
CA ASN A 359 6.10 -13.73 6.90
C ASN A 359 5.93 -12.31 6.34
N ASN A 360 6.69 -11.99 5.30
CA ASN A 360 6.68 -10.67 4.69
C ASN A 360 5.75 -10.54 3.47
N ASN A 361 4.87 -11.54 3.24
CA ASN A 361 3.96 -11.57 2.08
C ASN A 361 2.67 -12.33 2.41
N THR A 362 1.90 -11.85 3.38
CA THR A 362 0.75 -12.56 3.96
C THR A 362 -0.54 -12.47 3.11
N TYR A 363 -0.42 -12.27 1.80
CA TYR A 363 -1.54 -12.03 0.88
C TYR A 363 -2.62 -13.12 0.86
N CYS A 364 -2.29 -14.34 1.28
CA CYS A 364 -3.17 -15.50 1.32
C CYS A 364 -3.43 -16.03 2.73
N GLN A 365 -3.12 -15.27 3.77
CA GLN A 365 -3.20 -15.69 5.17
C GLN A 365 -4.36 -14.97 5.88
N ASP A 366 -5.60 -15.43 5.68
CA ASP A 366 -6.76 -14.98 6.46
C ASP A 366 -6.81 -15.72 7.81
N ASN A 367 -5.84 -15.46 8.66
CA ASN A 367 -5.67 -16.09 9.98
C ASN A 367 -4.77 -15.23 10.89
N GLU A 368 -4.39 -15.78 12.03
CA GLU A 368 -3.59 -15.12 13.06
C GLU A 368 -2.23 -14.58 12.55
N THR A 369 -1.72 -15.09 11.43
CA THR A 369 -0.48 -14.57 10.82
C THR A 369 -0.67 -13.15 10.30
N SER A 370 -1.84 -12.84 9.73
CA SER A 370 -2.17 -11.51 9.18
C SER A 370 -2.98 -10.64 10.13
N TRP A 371 -3.82 -11.26 10.96
CA TRP A 371 -4.74 -10.51 11.82
C TRP A 371 -3.98 -9.70 12.87
N ILE A 372 -4.52 -8.53 13.20
CA ILE A 372 -3.97 -7.70 14.27
C ILE A 372 -4.27 -8.35 15.62
N ASN A 373 -3.21 -8.61 16.38
CA ASN A 373 -3.35 -9.15 17.72
C ASN A 373 -3.54 -8.03 18.76
N TRP A 374 -4.79 -7.67 19.01
CA TRP A 374 -5.16 -6.60 19.93
C TRP A 374 -4.71 -6.80 21.39
N LYS A 375 -4.38 -8.03 21.80
CA LYS A 375 -3.82 -8.30 23.14
C LYS A 375 -2.44 -7.67 23.34
N LEU A 376 -1.72 -7.40 22.23
CA LEU A 376 -0.43 -6.71 22.28
C LEU A 376 -0.57 -5.26 22.68
N LEU A 377 -1.72 -4.63 22.46
CA LEU A 377 -1.99 -3.26 22.91
C LEU A 377 -1.89 -3.14 24.43
N GLU A 378 -2.44 -4.11 25.18
CA GLU A 378 -2.32 -4.12 26.64
C GLU A 378 -0.89 -4.50 27.09
N LYS A 379 -0.31 -5.51 26.44
CA LYS A 379 1.04 -6.02 26.77
C LYS A 379 2.14 -4.97 26.53
N ASN A 380 2.04 -4.22 25.45
CA ASN A 380 3.03 -3.25 24.99
C ASN A 380 2.50 -1.82 25.08
N HIS A 381 1.69 -1.52 26.08
CA HIS A 381 1.00 -0.23 26.26
C HIS A 381 1.96 0.95 26.26
N ASP A 382 3.16 0.81 26.83
CA ASP A 382 4.20 1.85 26.84
C ASP A 382 4.75 2.17 25.43
N LEU A 383 4.79 1.20 24.50
CA LEU A 383 5.12 1.44 23.10
C LEU A 383 3.99 2.25 22.42
N PHE A 384 2.74 1.85 22.65
CA PHE A 384 1.58 2.57 22.12
C PHE A 384 1.53 4.03 22.58
N GLU A 385 1.75 4.29 23.88
CA GLU A 385 1.82 5.66 24.40
C GLU A 385 3.01 6.46 23.82
N PHE A 386 4.12 5.79 23.50
CA PHE A 386 5.25 6.42 22.81
C PHE A 386 4.86 6.87 21.40
N PHE A 387 4.18 6.01 20.61
CA PHE A 387 3.67 6.39 19.29
C PHE A 387 2.70 7.57 19.38
N LYS A 388 1.75 7.53 20.32
CA LYS A 388 0.83 8.66 20.56
C LYS A 388 1.57 9.95 20.89
N PHE A 389 2.60 9.88 21.72
CA PHE A 389 3.44 11.03 22.03
C PHE A 389 4.12 11.57 20.78
N MET A 390 4.76 10.72 20.00
CA MET A 390 5.49 11.12 18.78
C MET A 390 4.59 11.69 17.69
N ILE A 391 3.36 11.18 17.55
CA ILE A 391 2.38 11.74 16.61
C ILE A 391 1.95 13.16 17.04
N ARG A 392 1.93 13.45 18.33
CA ARG A 392 1.58 14.78 18.87
C ARG A 392 2.73 15.78 18.85
N PHE A 393 3.96 15.27 18.81
CA PHE A 393 5.16 16.09 18.80
C PHE A 393 5.33 16.83 17.48
#